data_8ad65c4e0f7e404e2ba4eab7cc511d7e
#
_entry.id   8ad65c4e0f7e404e2ba4eab7cc511d7e
#
_cell.length_a   1.000
_cell.length_b   1.000
_cell.length_c   1.000
_cell.angle_alpha   90.00
_cell.angle_beta   90.00
_cell.angle_gamma   90.00
#
_symmetry.space_group_name_H-M   'P 1'
#
loop_
_entity.id
_entity.type
_entity.pdbx_description
1 polymer ?
#
loop_
_entity_poly.entity_id
_entity_poly.type
_entity_poly.pdbx_seq_one_letter_code
_entity_poly.pdbx_strand_id
1 'polypeptide(L)'
;MRTLLVGLAGQLSGLGPQAWARYEDGELEFVQAREFQLALLRVHSVLANEIDAGMLEAAAAALDHTAGLGDVASVTGLDRAHIYQRWGALAAVGERIALIISQPWPDAGRSVLRSPEALYDRDRRWWRVSSAARRNAHYAIVVVDRLVQRVYAIDPDGWQPDSTGTRWEFRALGSEPLSPIRVDRAYRKGHLPVRLGDPYPARLDRACVPSYFSDGHDGDLPDL
;
A
#
# COMPACT_ATOMS: atom_id res chain seq x y z
N MET A 1 13.11 -28.20 13.96
CA MET A 1 13.59 -27.39 12.82
C MET A 1 15.12 -27.27 12.82
N ARG A 2 15.78 -26.80 13.90
CA ARG A 2 17.25 -26.67 13.99
C ARG A 2 17.99 -27.96 13.59
N THR A 3 17.63 -29.10 14.17
CA THR A 3 18.23 -30.42 13.91
C THR A 3 18.20 -30.79 12.41
N LEU A 4 17.11 -30.49 11.72
CA LEU A 4 16.95 -30.79 10.30
C LEU A 4 17.87 -29.91 9.43
N LEU A 5 17.99 -28.63 9.72
CA LEU A 5 18.84 -27.69 8.99
C LEU A 5 20.32 -28.05 9.15
N VAL A 6 20.70 -28.41 10.34
CA VAL A 6 22.07 -28.82 10.67
C VAL A 6 22.44 -30.13 9.97
N GLY A 7 21.47 -31.08 9.92
CA GLY A 7 21.65 -32.35 9.17
C GLY A 7 21.83 -32.11 7.69
N LEU A 8 21.03 -31.22 7.08
CA LEU A 8 21.18 -30.83 5.67
C LEU A 8 22.51 -30.17 5.38
N ALA A 9 22.98 -29.29 6.26
CA ALA A 9 24.28 -28.63 6.12
C ALA A 9 25.41 -29.62 6.18
N GLY A 10 25.34 -30.61 7.09
CA GLY A 10 26.30 -31.73 7.17
C GLY A 10 26.38 -32.56 5.91
N GLN A 11 25.23 -32.84 5.28
CA GLN A 11 25.20 -33.56 4.00
C GLN A 11 25.78 -32.69 2.86
N LEU A 12 25.40 -31.42 2.76
CA LEU A 12 25.87 -30.51 1.72
C LEU A 12 27.37 -30.22 1.80
N SER A 13 27.94 -30.22 3.00
CA SER A 13 29.40 -30.09 3.20
C SER A 13 30.19 -31.40 3.00
N GLY A 14 29.49 -32.51 2.78
CA GLY A 14 30.13 -33.84 2.69
C GLY A 14 30.61 -34.40 4.02
N LEU A 15 30.36 -33.76 5.15
CA LEU A 15 30.81 -34.15 6.49
C LEU A 15 29.86 -35.11 7.21
N GLY A 16 28.67 -35.32 6.62
CA GLY A 16 27.64 -36.22 7.15
C GLY A 16 26.77 -35.62 8.26
N PRO A 17 25.81 -36.41 8.75
CA PRO A 17 24.79 -35.91 9.69
C PRO A 17 25.32 -35.54 11.07
N GLN A 18 26.49 -36.01 11.45
CA GLN A 18 27.12 -35.70 12.75
C GLN A 18 28.05 -34.48 12.70
N ALA A 19 28.11 -33.77 11.59
CA ALA A 19 29.00 -32.61 11.41
C ALA A 19 28.81 -31.52 12.47
N TRP A 20 27.59 -31.35 12.92
CA TRP A 20 27.30 -30.37 13.96
C TRP A 20 27.93 -30.76 15.31
N ALA A 21 27.74 -31.98 15.78
CA ALA A 21 28.34 -32.44 17.04
C ALA A 21 29.87 -32.32 17.00
N ARG A 22 30.49 -32.78 15.93
CA ARG A 22 31.92 -32.65 15.72
C ARG A 22 32.41 -31.20 15.66
N TYR A 23 31.57 -30.28 15.11
CA TYR A 23 31.88 -28.86 15.12
C TYR A 23 31.79 -28.27 16.52
N GLU A 24 30.76 -28.61 17.31
CA GLU A 24 30.61 -28.14 18.72
C GLU A 24 31.74 -28.70 19.59
N ASP A 25 32.19 -29.94 19.35
CA ASP A 25 33.26 -30.56 20.12
C ASP A 25 34.68 -30.12 19.65
N GLY A 26 34.75 -29.28 18.60
CA GLY A 26 36.01 -28.76 18.09
C GLY A 26 36.84 -29.82 17.32
N GLU A 27 36.20 -30.89 16.86
CA GLU A 27 36.86 -32.00 16.19
C GLU A 27 37.04 -31.78 14.67
N LEU A 28 36.45 -30.72 14.10
CA LEU A 28 36.60 -30.38 12.70
C LEU A 28 37.87 -29.55 12.49
N GLU A 29 38.65 -29.93 11.45
CA GLU A 29 39.73 -29.07 10.99
C GLU A 29 39.20 -27.73 10.47
N PHE A 30 40.01 -26.68 10.49
CA PHE A 30 39.62 -25.32 10.12
C PHE A 30 38.90 -25.23 8.76
N VAL A 31 39.40 -25.96 7.76
CA VAL A 31 38.80 -26.01 6.41
C VAL A 31 37.44 -26.70 6.46
N GLN A 32 37.32 -27.79 7.20
CA GLN A 32 36.05 -28.53 7.36
C GLN A 32 35.03 -27.70 8.12
N ALA A 33 35.43 -27.02 9.17
CA ALA A 33 34.56 -26.11 9.95
C ALA A 33 34.03 -24.98 9.06
N ARG A 34 34.90 -24.38 8.23
CA ARG A 34 34.51 -23.32 7.28
C ARG A 34 33.50 -23.85 6.25
N GLU A 35 33.77 -24.99 5.61
CA GLU A 35 32.85 -25.57 4.62
C GLU A 35 31.49 -25.91 5.23
N PHE A 36 31.46 -26.41 6.46
CA PHE A 36 30.23 -26.65 7.20
C PHE A 36 29.44 -25.37 7.46
N GLN A 37 30.08 -24.29 7.90
CA GLN A 37 29.41 -22.99 8.14
C GLN A 37 28.88 -22.38 6.84
N LEU A 38 29.60 -22.50 5.73
CA LEU A 38 29.11 -22.05 4.41
C LEU A 38 27.90 -22.87 3.94
N ALA A 39 27.90 -24.17 4.15
CA ALA A 39 26.77 -25.03 3.86
C ALA A 39 25.55 -24.66 4.72
N LEU A 40 25.77 -24.38 6.00
CA LEU A 40 24.71 -23.94 6.91
C LEU A 40 24.10 -22.58 6.47
N LEU A 41 24.95 -21.62 6.09
CA LEU A 41 24.52 -20.34 5.55
C LEU A 41 23.69 -20.52 4.27
N ARG A 42 24.10 -21.41 3.36
CA ARG A 42 23.37 -21.74 2.15
C ARG A 42 21.98 -22.31 2.45
N VAL A 43 21.88 -23.25 3.40
CA VAL A 43 20.60 -23.83 3.82
C VAL A 43 19.67 -22.74 4.37
N HIS A 44 20.18 -21.84 5.21
CA HIS A 44 19.39 -20.72 5.74
C HIS A 44 18.92 -19.76 4.64
N SER A 45 19.79 -19.46 3.65
CA SER A 45 19.43 -18.56 2.54
C SER A 45 18.34 -19.17 1.65
N VAL A 46 18.42 -20.47 1.34
CA VAL A 46 17.37 -21.15 0.57
C VAL A 46 16.06 -21.15 1.34
N LEU A 47 16.11 -21.49 2.64
CA LEU A 47 14.92 -21.51 3.47
C LEU A 47 14.28 -20.11 3.61
N ALA A 48 15.09 -19.06 3.74
CA ALA A 48 14.59 -17.69 3.79
C ALA A 48 13.85 -17.32 2.50
N ASN A 49 14.39 -17.68 1.33
CA ASN A 49 13.74 -17.43 0.04
C ASN A 49 12.43 -18.21 -0.10
N GLU A 50 12.38 -19.47 0.34
CA GLU A 50 11.15 -20.28 0.31
C GLU A 50 10.08 -19.73 1.27
N ILE A 51 10.49 -19.29 2.46
CA ILE A 51 9.58 -18.63 3.40
C ILE A 51 9.04 -17.33 2.79
N ASP A 52 9.91 -16.53 2.16
CA ASP A 52 9.51 -15.28 1.53
C ASP A 52 8.52 -15.50 0.38
N ALA A 53 8.76 -16.52 -0.44
CA ALA A 53 7.85 -16.91 -1.52
C ALA A 53 6.49 -17.37 -0.97
N GLY A 54 6.49 -18.22 0.06
CA GLY A 54 5.27 -18.67 0.72
C GLY A 54 4.50 -17.55 1.42
N MET A 55 5.20 -16.59 2.02
CA MET A 55 4.57 -15.40 2.61
C MET A 55 3.95 -14.51 1.54
N LEU A 56 4.60 -14.35 0.38
CA LEU A 56 4.08 -13.60 -0.75
C LEU A 56 2.77 -14.23 -1.26
N GLU A 57 2.78 -15.55 -1.44
CA GLU A 57 1.63 -16.31 -1.92
C GLU A 57 0.45 -16.25 -0.93
N ALA A 58 0.73 -16.42 0.35
CA ALA A 58 -0.27 -16.30 1.42
C ALA A 58 -0.84 -14.89 1.53
N ALA A 59 0.00 -13.86 1.42
CA ALA A 59 -0.45 -12.47 1.43
C ALA A 59 -1.32 -12.16 0.22
N ALA A 60 -0.95 -12.62 -0.99
CA ALA A 60 -1.75 -12.48 -2.19
C ALA A 60 -3.13 -13.13 -2.02
N ALA A 61 -3.17 -14.39 -1.55
CA ALA A 61 -4.41 -15.09 -1.30
C ALA A 61 -5.27 -14.41 -0.24
N ALA A 62 -4.67 -13.88 0.84
CA ALA A 62 -5.41 -13.16 1.86
C ALA A 62 -6.06 -11.88 1.30
N LEU A 63 -5.32 -11.12 0.48
CA LEU A 63 -5.83 -9.91 -0.19
C LEU A 63 -6.96 -10.23 -1.17
N ASP A 64 -6.87 -11.34 -1.90
CA ASP A 64 -7.95 -11.82 -2.78
C ASP A 64 -9.21 -12.22 -2.00
N HIS A 65 -9.05 -12.60 -0.72
CA HIS A 65 -10.14 -12.91 0.21
C HIS A 65 -10.53 -11.73 1.12
N THR A 66 -10.31 -10.50 0.66
CA THR A 66 -10.75 -9.25 1.31
C THR A 66 -9.97 -8.81 2.56
N ALA A 67 -8.84 -9.44 2.88
CA ALA A 67 -7.95 -8.92 3.90
C ALA A 67 -7.29 -7.61 3.44
N GLY A 68 -7.12 -6.64 4.34
CA GLY A 68 -6.36 -5.42 4.07
C GLY A 68 -4.88 -5.59 4.38
N LEU A 69 -4.04 -4.66 3.90
CA LEU A 69 -2.61 -4.64 4.29
C LEU A 69 -2.41 -4.44 5.79
N GLY A 70 -3.37 -3.80 6.47
CA GLY A 70 -3.38 -3.70 7.94
C GLY A 70 -3.47 -5.06 8.61
N ASP A 71 -4.30 -5.96 8.08
CA ASP A 71 -4.44 -7.33 8.59
C ASP A 71 -3.17 -8.13 8.36
N VAL A 72 -2.56 -7.99 7.17
CA VAL A 72 -1.27 -8.61 6.85
C VAL A 72 -0.17 -8.07 7.77
N ALA A 73 -0.15 -6.76 8.07
CA ALA A 73 0.77 -6.15 9.01
C ALA A 73 0.62 -6.72 10.42
N SER A 74 -0.62 -6.83 10.88
CA SER A 74 -0.95 -7.35 12.21
C SER A 74 -0.48 -8.80 12.39
N VAL A 75 -0.69 -9.63 11.38
CA VAL A 75 -0.32 -11.06 11.44
C VAL A 75 1.18 -11.29 11.27
N THR A 76 1.84 -10.51 10.43
CA THR A 76 3.28 -10.67 10.16
C THR A 76 4.17 -9.96 11.17
N GLY A 77 3.62 -9.02 11.96
CA GLY A 77 4.39 -8.17 12.86
C GLY A 77 5.30 -7.16 12.14
N LEU A 78 5.16 -7.03 10.82
CA LEU A 78 5.90 -6.06 10.02
C LEU A 78 5.16 -4.72 10.05
N ASP A 79 5.91 -3.63 10.12
CA ASP A 79 5.30 -2.31 9.97
C ASP A 79 4.78 -2.10 8.53
N ARG A 80 3.84 -1.18 8.41
CA ARG A 80 3.14 -0.91 7.16
C ARG A 80 4.09 -0.47 6.02
N ALA A 81 5.15 0.27 6.36
CA ALA A 81 6.13 0.72 5.37
C ALA A 81 6.92 -0.47 4.78
N HIS A 82 7.32 -1.42 5.62
CA HIS A 82 7.96 -2.67 5.18
C HIS A 82 7.05 -3.52 4.31
N ILE A 83 5.75 -3.61 4.64
CA ILE A 83 4.77 -4.35 3.83
C ILE A 83 4.61 -3.69 2.47
N TYR A 84 4.48 -2.36 2.40
CA TYR A 84 4.42 -1.63 1.14
C TYR A 84 5.68 -1.81 0.30
N GLN A 85 6.84 -1.74 0.91
CA GLN A 85 8.11 -1.92 0.21
C GLN A 85 8.25 -3.34 -0.37
N ARG A 86 7.81 -4.35 0.37
CA ARG A 86 8.00 -5.75 0.03
C ARG A 86 6.88 -6.29 -0.88
N TRP A 87 5.65 -5.91 -0.63
CA TRP A 87 4.45 -6.45 -1.29
C TRP A 87 3.53 -5.39 -1.88
N GLY A 88 3.99 -4.17 -2.02
CA GLY A 88 3.19 -3.07 -2.54
C GLY A 88 2.61 -3.29 -3.95
N ALA A 89 3.24 -4.17 -4.72
CA ALA A 89 2.70 -4.60 -6.01
C ALA A 89 1.47 -5.50 -5.86
N LEU A 90 1.37 -6.29 -4.77
CA LEU A 90 0.19 -7.12 -4.48
C LEU A 90 -0.95 -6.29 -3.90
N ALA A 91 -0.63 -5.32 -3.06
CA ALA A 91 -1.58 -4.37 -2.50
C ALA A 91 -2.36 -3.59 -3.57
N ALA A 92 -1.74 -3.43 -4.73
CA ALA A 92 -2.39 -2.79 -5.87
C ALA A 92 -3.59 -3.58 -6.42
N VAL A 93 -3.74 -4.85 -6.07
CA VAL A 93 -4.85 -5.70 -6.54
C VAL A 93 -6.07 -5.64 -5.61
N GLY A 94 -5.88 -5.38 -4.30
CA GLY A 94 -6.97 -5.35 -3.31
C GLY A 94 -7.20 -4.03 -2.59
N GLU A 95 -6.25 -3.08 -2.64
CA GLU A 95 -6.42 -1.77 -2.01
C GLU A 95 -6.96 -0.73 -2.99
N ARG A 96 -8.05 -0.12 -2.60
CA ARG A 96 -8.53 1.07 -3.30
C ARG A 96 -7.69 2.27 -2.89
N ILE A 97 -7.33 3.07 -3.87
CA ILE A 97 -6.64 4.34 -3.65
C ILE A 97 -7.64 5.47 -3.81
N ALA A 98 -7.69 6.35 -2.83
CA ALA A 98 -8.28 7.66 -2.99
C ALA A 98 -7.17 8.71 -3.12
N LEU A 99 -7.33 9.65 -4.02
CA LEU A 99 -6.50 10.84 -4.07
C LEU A 99 -7.07 11.87 -3.11
N ILE A 100 -6.31 12.26 -2.12
CA ILE A 100 -6.69 13.35 -1.22
C ILE A 100 -6.15 14.64 -1.81
N ILE A 101 -7.05 15.52 -2.19
CA ILE A 101 -6.75 16.80 -2.82
C ILE A 101 -7.03 17.91 -1.82
N SER A 102 -5.99 18.56 -1.31
CA SER A 102 -6.11 19.73 -0.46
C SER A 102 -6.27 20.98 -1.30
N GLN A 103 -7.37 21.68 -1.09
CA GLN A 103 -7.64 22.96 -1.72
C GLN A 103 -7.68 24.05 -0.65
N PRO A 104 -6.98 25.18 -0.84
CA PRO A 104 -7.12 26.31 0.04
C PRO A 104 -8.53 26.87 -0.07
N TRP A 105 -9.07 27.36 1.04
CA TRP A 105 -10.32 28.11 1.02
C TRP A 105 -10.16 29.30 0.04
N PRO A 106 -11.10 29.53 -0.86
CA PRO A 106 -11.04 30.72 -1.70
C PRO A 106 -11.05 31.96 -0.80
N ASP A 107 -10.05 32.85 -0.98
CA ASP A 107 -9.95 34.09 -0.25
C ASP A 107 -11.31 34.77 -0.13
N ALA A 108 -11.70 35.13 1.09
CA ALA A 108 -13.00 35.71 1.43
C ALA A 108 -13.34 37.00 0.66
N GLY A 109 -12.40 37.57 -0.09
CA GLY A 109 -12.57 38.74 -0.97
C GLY A 109 -12.89 38.43 -2.43
N ARG A 110 -12.83 37.18 -2.87
CA ARG A 110 -13.19 36.75 -4.22
C ARG A 110 -14.34 35.76 -4.20
N SER A 111 -15.49 36.23 -3.75
CA SER A 111 -16.77 35.54 -3.85
C SER A 111 -17.23 35.44 -5.32
N VAL A 112 -16.45 34.79 -6.16
CA VAL A 112 -17.00 34.24 -7.38
C VAL A 112 -17.58 32.90 -6.96
N LEU A 113 -18.91 32.82 -6.87
CA LEU A 113 -19.63 31.56 -6.88
C LEU A 113 -19.16 30.82 -8.14
N ARG A 114 -18.18 29.96 -7.98
CA ARG A 114 -17.64 29.21 -9.10
C ARG A 114 -18.70 28.21 -9.49
N SER A 115 -18.99 28.15 -10.79
CA SER A 115 -19.91 27.12 -11.30
C SER A 115 -19.38 25.73 -10.94
N PRO A 116 -20.24 24.70 -10.87
CA PRO A 116 -19.82 23.32 -10.66
C PRO A 116 -18.68 22.90 -11.61
N GLU A 117 -18.73 23.36 -12.86
CA GLU A 117 -17.71 23.08 -13.90
C GLU A 117 -16.36 23.71 -13.53
N ALA A 118 -16.36 24.94 -13.06
CA ALA A 118 -15.12 25.63 -12.65
C ALA A 118 -14.50 25.00 -11.41
N LEU A 119 -15.33 24.48 -10.48
CA LEU A 119 -14.86 23.69 -9.34
C LEU A 119 -14.27 22.36 -9.79
N TYR A 120 -14.96 21.64 -10.67
CA TYR A 120 -14.47 20.39 -11.23
C TYR A 120 -13.15 20.59 -11.97
N ASP A 121 -13.05 21.59 -12.84
CA ASP A 121 -11.82 21.92 -13.56
C ASP A 121 -10.64 22.22 -12.63
N ARG A 122 -10.89 22.87 -11.51
CA ARG A 122 -9.87 23.12 -10.50
C ARG A 122 -9.46 21.85 -9.77
N ASP A 123 -10.43 21.02 -9.38
CA ASP A 123 -10.22 19.85 -8.54
C ASP A 123 -9.55 18.71 -9.31
N ARG A 124 -9.76 18.58 -10.62
CA ARG A 124 -9.26 17.46 -11.43
C ARG A 124 -7.83 17.58 -11.91
N ARG A 125 -7.19 18.74 -11.90
CA ARG A 125 -5.88 19.00 -12.53
C ARG A 125 -5.01 19.94 -11.71
N TRP A 126 -3.75 20.01 -11.87
CA TRP A 126 -2.73 19.17 -12.51
C TRP A 126 -1.88 18.55 -11.42
N TRP A 127 -2.07 17.29 -11.16
CA TRP A 127 -1.51 16.64 -10.00
C TRP A 127 -0.28 15.81 -10.34
N ARG A 128 0.71 15.77 -9.45
CA ARG A 128 1.82 14.83 -9.53
C ARG A 128 1.37 13.51 -8.92
N VAL A 129 0.99 12.57 -9.77
CA VAL A 129 0.46 11.26 -9.35
C VAL A 129 1.29 10.17 -10.00
N SER A 130 1.76 9.20 -9.20
CA SER A 130 2.54 8.06 -9.73
C SER A 130 1.68 7.19 -10.66
N SER A 131 2.33 6.43 -11.53
CA SER A 131 1.63 5.49 -12.41
C SER A 131 0.83 4.43 -11.64
N ALA A 132 1.37 3.94 -10.52
CA ALA A 132 0.67 3.01 -9.65
C ALA A 132 -0.60 3.63 -9.05
N ALA A 133 -0.51 4.85 -8.50
CA ALA A 133 -1.67 5.55 -7.96
C ALA A 133 -2.73 5.82 -9.04
N ARG A 134 -2.34 6.18 -10.28
CA ARG A 134 -3.29 6.38 -11.37
C ARG A 134 -4.05 5.12 -11.77
N ARG A 135 -3.36 3.98 -11.81
CA ARG A 135 -4.03 2.69 -12.15
C ARG A 135 -5.05 2.25 -11.11
N ASN A 136 -4.85 2.63 -9.84
CA ASN A 136 -5.62 2.12 -8.72
C ASN A 136 -6.50 3.17 -8.03
N ALA A 137 -6.45 4.44 -8.48
CA ALA A 137 -7.28 5.51 -7.91
C ALA A 137 -8.74 5.38 -8.37
N HIS A 138 -9.61 5.08 -7.43
CA HIS A 138 -11.05 5.00 -7.67
C HIS A 138 -11.80 6.28 -7.30
N TYR A 139 -11.24 7.07 -6.39
CA TYR A 139 -11.87 8.28 -5.88
C TYR A 139 -10.88 9.42 -5.76
N ALA A 140 -11.38 10.65 -5.97
CA ALA A 140 -10.71 11.88 -5.57
C ALA A 140 -11.53 12.55 -4.47
N ILE A 141 -10.92 12.74 -3.31
CA ILE A 141 -11.51 13.33 -2.12
C ILE A 141 -10.95 14.73 -1.97
N VAL A 142 -11.79 15.73 -2.11
CA VAL A 142 -11.39 17.14 -2.01
C VAL A 142 -11.65 17.63 -0.59
N VAL A 143 -10.57 18.04 0.05
CA VAL A 143 -10.54 18.57 1.41
C VAL A 143 -10.31 20.08 1.37
N VAL A 144 -11.18 20.83 1.99
CA VAL A 144 -11.09 22.28 2.16
C VAL A 144 -11.24 22.60 3.64
N ASP A 145 -10.34 23.37 4.21
CA ASP A 145 -10.32 23.69 5.66
C ASP A 145 -10.41 22.44 6.56
N ARG A 146 -9.71 21.38 6.18
CA ARG A 146 -9.71 20.09 6.87
C ARG A 146 -11.06 19.36 6.88
N LEU A 147 -12.00 19.75 6.06
CA LEU A 147 -13.29 19.08 5.92
C LEU A 147 -13.42 18.48 4.52
N VAL A 148 -13.96 17.29 4.44
CA VAL A 148 -14.27 16.64 3.16
C VAL A 148 -15.45 17.38 2.53
N GLN A 149 -15.21 18.05 1.41
CA GLN A 149 -16.21 18.86 0.74
C GLN A 149 -16.82 18.19 -0.49
N ARG A 150 -16.01 17.47 -1.25
CA ARG A 150 -16.44 16.82 -2.50
C ARG A 150 -15.71 15.50 -2.68
N VAL A 151 -16.39 14.56 -3.29
CA VAL A 151 -15.82 13.25 -3.71
C VAL A 151 -16.20 13.00 -5.15
N TYR A 152 -15.21 12.67 -5.96
CA TYR A 152 -15.40 12.27 -7.36
C TYR A 152 -15.07 10.80 -7.53
N ALA A 153 -15.87 10.05 -8.28
CA ALA A 153 -15.48 8.76 -8.78
C ALA A 153 -14.57 8.96 -10.00
N ILE A 154 -13.38 8.38 -10.00
CA ILE A 154 -12.40 8.51 -11.09
C ILE A 154 -12.69 7.47 -12.16
N ASP A 155 -12.65 7.89 -13.42
CA ASP A 155 -12.60 7.00 -14.56
C ASP A 155 -11.16 6.44 -14.68
N PRO A 156 -10.93 5.11 -14.52
CA PRO A 156 -9.60 4.53 -14.59
C PRO A 156 -8.86 4.85 -15.89
N ASP A 157 -9.57 4.96 -17.00
CA ASP A 157 -9.03 5.24 -18.32
C ASP A 157 -9.04 6.74 -18.65
N GLY A 158 -9.46 7.57 -17.71
CA GLY A 158 -9.68 9.00 -17.89
C GLY A 158 -8.48 9.88 -17.54
N TRP A 159 -7.27 9.32 -17.37
CA TRP A 159 -6.09 10.08 -17.03
C TRP A 159 -5.45 10.74 -18.26
N GLN A 160 -5.19 12.04 -18.18
CA GLN A 160 -4.54 12.79 -19.25
C GLN A 160 -3.31 13.53 -18.70
N PRO A 161 -2.14 13.42 -19.37
CA PRO A 161 -0.96 14.15 -18.97
C PRO A 161 -1.04 15.63 -19.41
N ASP A 162 -0.32 16.48 -18.71
CA ASP A 162 0.00 17.81 -19.20
C ASP A 162 1.00 17.74 -20.39
N SER A 163 1.31 18.88 -20.98
CA SER A 163 2.25 18.97 -22.12
C SER A 163 3.66 18.45 -21.80
N THR A 164 4.03 18.36 -20.52
CA THR A 164 5.34 17.87 -20.05
C THR A 164 5.33 16.40 -19.64
N GLY A 165 4.17 15.77 -19.52
CA GLY A 165 4.01 14.41 -19.01
C GLY A 165 4.30 14.25 -17.50
N THR A 166 4.52 15.36 -16.77
CA THR A 166 4.89 15.33 -15.35
C THR A 166 3.73 15.50 -14.40
N ARG A 167 2.63 16.07 -14.89
CA ARG A 167 1.40 16.26 -14.13
C ARG A 167 0.23 15.66 -14.88
N TRP A 168 -0.81 15.31 -14.15
CA TRP A 168 -1.94 14.56 -14.68
C TRP A 168 -3.25 15.18 -14.21
N GLU A 169 -4.24 15.14 -15.09
CA GLU A 169 -5.62 15.38 -14.72
C GLU A 169 -6.41 14.07 -14.78
N PHE A 170 -7.39 13.93 -13.91
CA PHE A 170 -8.33 12.81 -13.98
C PHE A 170 -9.64 13.24 -14.62
N ARG A 171 -10.32 12.31 -15.26
CA ARG A 171 -11.72 12.44 -15.64
C ARG A 171 -12.57 11.74 -14.57
N ALA A 172 -13.60 12.43 -14.07
CA ALA A 172 -14.58 11.81 -13.20
C ALA A 172 -15.66 11.08 -14.01
N LEU A 173 -16.19 10.03 -13.45
CA LEU A 173 -17.39 9.36 -13.96
C LEU A 173 -18.58 10.29 -13.72
N GLY A 174 -18.96 11.09 -14.72
CA GLY A 174 -20.11 11.97 -14.70
C GLY A 174 -19.84 13.46 -14.47
N SER A 175 -18.60 13.94 -14.51
CA SER A 175 -18.20 15.37 -14.38
C SER A 175 -18.64 16.10 -13.12
N GLU A 176 -19.46 15.49 -12.28
CA GLU A 176 -19.96 16.05 -11.03
C GLU A 176 -19.48 15.27 -9.83
N PRO A 177 -19.40 15.91 -8.64
CA PRO A 177 -19.12 15.18 -7.42
C PRO A 177 -20.26 14.20 -7.09
N LEU A 178 -19.90 13.13 -6.41
CA LEU A 178 -20.91 12.18 -5.92
C LEU A 178 -21.89 12.89 -4.98
N SER A 179 -23.17 12.61 -5.14
CA SER A 179 -24.19 13.11 -4.22
C SER A 179 -23.96 12.60 -2.79
N PRO A 180 -24.41 13.33 -1.75
CA PRO A 180 -24.26 12.90 -0.36
C PRO A 180 -24.75 11.47 -0.10
N ILE A 181 -25.85 11.07 -0.72
CA ILE A 181 -26.41 9.71 -0.60
C ILE A 181 -25.46 8.67 -1.20
N ARG A 182 -24.80 8.97 -2.31
CA ARG A 182 -23.85 8.05 -2.94
C ARG A 182 -22.57 7.95 -2.14
N VAL A 183 -22.08 9.04 -1.59
CA VAL A 183 -20.92 9.06 -0.69
C VAL A 183 -21.20 8.24 0.57
N ASP A 184 -22.32 8.48 1.25
CA ASP A 184 -22.71 7.75 2.44
C ASP A 184 -22.93 6.24 2.17
N ARG A 185 -23.50 5.89 1.03
CA ARG A 185 -23.62 4.48 0.61
C ARG A 185 -22.26 3.83 0.36
N ALA A 186 -21.34 4.55 -0.30
CA ALA A 186 -19.99 4.05 -0.55
C ALA A 186 -19.19 3.89 0.75
N TYR A 187 -19.35 4.83 1.69
CA TYR A 187 -18.76 4.73 3.02
C TYR A 187 -19.27 3.50 3.79
N ARG A 188 -20.58 3.30 3.87
CA ARG A 188 -21.16 2.14 4.58
C ARG A 188 -20.78 0.79 3.98
N LYS A 189 -20.42 0.76 2.70
CA LYS A 189 -19.93 -0.44 2.02
C LYS A 189 -18.42 -0.62 2.13
N GLY A 190 -17.72 0.24 2.88
CA GLY A 190 -16.26 0.22 2.96
C GLY A 190 -15.53 0.69 1.69
N HIS A 191 -16.27 1.26 0.72
CA HIS A 191 -15.69 1.72 -0.55
C HIS A 191 -15.09 3.12 -0.49
N LEU A 192 -15.34 3.85 0.59
CA LEU A 192 -14.76 5.17 0.90
C LEU A 192 -14.38 5.21 2.36
N PRO A 193 -13.24 5.82 2.72
CA PRO A 193 -12.80 5.93 4.11
C PRO A 193 -13.43 7.11 4.86
N VAL A 194 -14.18 7.98 4.17
CA VAL A 194 -14.73 9.24 4.72
C VAL A 194 -16.09 9.56 4.15
N ARG A 195 -16.83 10.43 4.85
CA ARG A 195 -18.10 11.05 4.41
C ARG A 195 -17.91 12.54 4.09
N LEU A 196 -18.90 13.14 3.46
CA LEU A 196 -18.93 14.59 3.32
C LEU A 196 -19.09 15.24 4.70
N GLY A 197 -18.31 16.28 4.96
CA GLY A 197 -18.26 16.99 6.23
C GLY A 197 -17.37 16.36 7.30
N ASP A 198 -16.86 15.15 7.08
CA ASP A 198 -15.93 14.55 8.02
C ASP A 198 -14.64 15.38 8.12
N PRO A 199 -14.05 15.52 9.32
CA PRO A 199 -12.74 16.10 9.46
C PRO A 199 -11.69 15.17 8.85
N TYR A 200 -10.79 15.73 8.03
CA TYR A 200 -9.65 15.00 7.52
C TYR A 200 -8.40 15.34 8.34
N PRO A 201 -7.86 14.40 9.13
CA PRO A 201 -6.86 14.70 10.17
C PRO A 201 -5.48 15.03 9.61
N ALA A 202 -5.16 14.62 8.39
CA ALA A 202 -3.80 14.76 7.87
C ALA A 202 -3.42 16.22 7.61
N ARG A 203 -2.24 16.63 8.09
CA ARG A 203 -1.51 17.74 7.51
C ARG A 203 -1.11 17.31 6.09
N LEU A 204 -1.81 17.84 5.11
CA LEU A 204 -1.45 17.60 3.73
C LEU A 204 -0.27 18.52 3.39
N ASP A 205 0.94 18.03 3.59
CA ASP A 205 2.18 18.73 3.17
C ASP A 205 2.25 18.91 1.66
N ARG A 206 1.39 18.20 0.94
CA ARG A 206 1.25 18.25 -0.52
C ARG A 206 -0.20 18.47 -0.91
N ALA A 207 -0.40 19.20 -1.99
CA ALA A 207 -1.73 19.50 -2.50
C ALA A 207 -2.50 18.26 -3.03
N CYS A 208 -1.81 17.15 -3.30
CA CYS A 208 -2.41 15.88 -3.70
C CYS A 208 -1.58 14.70 -3.14
N VAL A 209 -2.22 13.83 -2.39
CA VAL A 209 -1.59 12.66 -1.76
C VAL A 209 -2.45 11.42 -2.00
N PRO A 210 -1.89 10.29 -2.44
CA PRO A 210 -2.62 9.04 -2.47
C PRO A 210 -2.86 8.54 -1.05
N SER A 211 -4.09 8.15 -0.73
CA SER A 211 -4.48 7.47 0.49
C SER A 211 -4.96 6.07 0.16
N TYR A 212 -4.47 5.11 0.90
CA TYR A 212 -4.76 3.69 0.69
C TYR A 212 -5.78 3.25 1.75
N PHE A 213 -6.77 2.48 1.35
CA PHE A 213 -7.77 1.92 2.25
C PHE A 213 -8.25 0.58 1.70
N SER A 214 -8.61 -0.33 2.60
CA SER A 214 -9.19 -1.63 2.26
C SER A 214 -10.70 -1.58 2.29
N ASP A 215 -11.35 -2.41 1.48
CA ASP A 215 -12.79 -2.63 1.57
C ASP A 215 -13.11 -3.24 2.96
N GLY A 216 -14.05 -2.63 3.69
CA GLY A 216 -14.46 -3.10 5.02
C GLY A 216 -13.83 -2.37 6.20
N HIS A 217 -13.21 -1.23 5.99
CA HIS A 217 -12.65 -0.43 7.08
C HIS A 217 -13.75 0.13 7.98
N ASP A 218 -13.85 -0.42 9.21
CA ASP A 218 -14.55 0.23 10.31
C ASP A 218 -13.74 1.45 10.75
N GLY A 219 -14.11 2.62 10.27
CA GLY A 219 -13.94 3.98 10.75
C GLY A 219 -12.66 4.48 11.43
N ASP A 220 -11.69 3.65 11.72
CA ASP A 220 -10.44 4.10 12.32
C ASP A 220 -9.43 4.53 11.25
N LEU A 221 -9.43 5.83 10.96
CA LEU A 221 -8.31 6.47 10.28
C LEU A 221 -7.04 6.22 11.11
N PRO A 222 -5.94 5.72 10.52
CA PRO A 222 -4.71 5.56 11.27
C PRO A 222 -4.27 6.91 11.84
N ASP A 223 -3.98 6.93 13.14
CA ASP A 223 -3.23 8.03 13.77
C ASP A 223 -1.87 8.16 13.06
N LEU A 224 -1.74 9.17 12.20
CA LEU A 224 -0.50 9.58 11.56
C LEU A 224 0.13 10.75 12.31
#